data_dc6ee99a23a183241ad59e9b9f6acff5
#
_entry.id   dc6ee99a23a183241ad59e9b9f6acff5
#
_cell.length_a   1.000
_cell.length_b   1.000
_cell.length_c   1.000
_cell.angle_alpha   90.00
_cell.angle_beta   90.00
_cell.angle_gamma   90.00
#
_symmetry.space_group_name_H-M   'P 1'
#
loop_
_entity.id
_entity.type
_entity.pdbx_description
1 polymer ?
#
loop_
_entity_poly.entity_id
_entity_poly.type
_entity_poly.pdbx_seq_one_letter_code
_entity_poly.pdbx_strand_id
1 'polypeptide(L)'
;MGESNREWNESRTAGLDEGSDMVSHAPDIDSVDIRDDFMFSYVMCNRQICTELLQCLLPEHKISRIEYYELGEDGTERPEDSSNRYAPLKIDTQKALAEAFNKRGVRLDVYIDDGKSVYNVEMQTTKQSGLSKRARLYQAHIDINQLRRGQYYDELRPSFVIFICTFDPFDEGRYLYSFRNVCRETGAELGDEAYKLFFNTAGTRGEISDSLRELLRYMNDPKNYPVAKTGLPLIRSIDEAVDEAKMNDDWRHAFMIYQIHQMDAEKRGIAIGEKRGEKRGIAIGEKRGEKRGITIGAKQEKLDNAKGML
;
A
#
# COMPACT_ATOMS: atom_id res chain seq x y z
N MET A 1 -64.22 12.49 6.64
CA MET A 1 -63.05 13.32 6.24
C MET A 1 -62.22 13.54 7.48
N GLY A 2 -61.11 12.86 7.63
CA GLY A 2 -60.23 13.08 8.79
C GLY A 2 -59.52 11.86 9.34
N GLU A 3 -58.89 11.05 8.47
CA GLU A 3 -58.04 9.94 8.90
C GLU A 3 -56.89 9.69 7.92
N SER A 4 -56.08 10.69 7.63
CA SER A 4 -54.97 10.50 6.67
C SER A 4 -53.67 11.22 7.05
N ASN A 5 -53.54 11.75 8.29
CA ASN A 5 -52.36 12.54 8.69
C ASN A 5 -51.67 12.07 9.98
N ARG A 6 -51.93 10.83 10.42
CA ARG A 6 -51.24 10.28 11.62
C ARG A 6 -50.21 9.18 11.35
N GLU A 7 -50.16 8.60 10.18
CA GLU A 7 -49.21 7.50 9.90
C GLU A 7 -47.83 7.92 9.36
N TRP A 8 -47.57 9.22 9.17
CA TRP A 8 -46.26 9.71 8.64
C TRP A 8 -45.24 10.13 9.70
N ASN A 9 -45.60 10.07 10.98
CA ASN A 9 -44.69 10.53 12.06
C ASN A 9 -44.16 9.45 12.99
N GLU A 10 -44.57 8.19 12.85
CA GLU A 10 -44.09 7.09 13.71
C GLU A 10 -42.97 6.24 13.13
N SER A 11 -42.59 6.46 11.86
CA SER A 11 -41.48 5.69 11.23
C SER A 11 -40.12 6.39 11.24
N ARG A 12 -39.96 7.48 12.02
CA ARG A 12 -38.71 8.26 12.09
C ARG A 12 -37.95 8.19 13.40
N THR A 13 -38.41 7.40 14.37
CA THR A 13 -37.72 7.25 15.68
C THR A 13 -37.23 5.86 16.01
N ALA A 14 -37.24 4.92 15.07
CA ALA A 14 -36.64 3.60 15.23
C ALA A 14 -35.43 3.48 14.28
N GLY A 15 -34.29 4.01 14.69
CA GLY A 15 -33.07 3.89 13.85
C GLY A 15 -31.90 4.79 14.21
N LEU A 16 -31.81 5.22 15.46
CA LEU A 16 -30.64 5.95 15.96
C LEU A 16 -30.28 5.42 17.36
N ASP A 17 -29.92 4.16 17.43
CA ASP A 17 -29.17 3.65 18.58
C ASP A 17 -28.47 2.33 18.18
N GLU A 18 -27.49 2.45 17.29
CA GLU A 18 -26.37 1.56 17.21
C GLU A 18 -25.12 2.45 17.10
N GLY A 19 -24.82 3.14 18.19
CA GLY A 19 -23.46 3.49 18.51
C GLY A 19 -22.70 2.19 18.67
N SER A 20 -22.23 1.64 17.54
CA SER A 20 -21.28 0.56 17.57
C SER A 20 -20.10 1.04 18.39
N ASP A 21 -19.96 0.47 19.58
CA ASP A 21 -18.74 0.43 20.36
C ASP A 21 -17.59 0.00 19.42
N MET A 22 -16.96 0.98 18.78
CA MET A 22 -15.61 0.79 18.27
C MET A 22 -14.71 0.73 19.50
N VAL A 23 -14.80 -0.36 20.25
CA VAL A 23 -13.75 -0.78 21.17
C VAL A 23 -12.53 -0.94 20.29
N SER A 24 -11.62 0.04 20.33
CA SER A 24 -10.31 -0.08 19.73
C SER A 24 -9.59 -1.19 20.49
N HIS A 25 -9.73 -2.41 19.99
CA HIS A 25 -8.91 -3.51 20.47
C HIS A 25 -7.47 -3.14 20.12
N ALA A 26 -6.60 -3.06 21.13
CA ALA A 26 -5.16 -3.04 20.89
C ALA A 26 -4.86 -4.19 19.90
N PRO A 27 -4.03 -3.96 18.88
CA PRO A 27 -3.76 -4.98 17.87
C PRO A 27 -3.23 -6.23 18.58
N ASP A 28 -3.85 -7.36 18.28
CA ASP A 28 -3.38 -8.65 18.78
C ASP A 28 -2.06 -9.00 18.09
N ILE A 29 -0.95 -8.73 18.79
CA ILE A 29 0.41 -8.95 18.29
C ILE A 29 0.59 -10.43 17.87
N ASP A 30 -0.04 -11.37 18.56
CA ASP A 30 0.07 -12.78 18.22
C ASP A 30 -0.60 -13.10 16.88
N SER A 31 -1.55 -12.27 16.46
CA SER A 31 -2.20 -12.42 15.16
C SER A 31 -1.42 -11.86 13.98
N VAL A 32 -0.40 -11.03 14.23
CA VAL A 32 0.44 -10.43 13.17
C VAL A 32 1.26 -11.51 12.47
N ASP A 33 1.37 -11.43 11.17
CA ASP A 33 2.22 -12.31 10.36
C ASP A 33 3.01 -11.53 9.32
N ILE A 34 3.78 -12.21 8.48
CA ILE A 34 4.64 -11.59 7.47
C ILE A 34 3.89 -10.69 6.48
N ARG A 35 2.57 -10.75 6.38
CA ARG A 35 1.74 -9.94 5.50
C ARG A 35 1.47 -8.54 6.04
N ASP A 36 1.69 -8.31 7.34
CA ASP A 36 1.67 -6.97 7.93
C ASP A 36 2.86 -6.15 7.40
N ASP A 37 2.64 -4.92 6.97
CA ASP A 37 3.66 -4.09 6.33
C ASP A 37 4.81 -3.72 7.29
N PHE A 38 4.52 -3.53 8.58
CA PHE A 38 5.54 -3.27 9.59
C PHE A 38 6.38 -4.52 9.88
N MET A 39 5.74 -5.69 10.01
CA MET A 39 6.42 -6.97 10.16
C MET A 39 7.26 -7.29 8.94
N PHE A 40 6.71 -7.14 7.75
CA PHE A 40 7.43 -7.36 6.50
C PHE A 40 8.69 -6.51 6.40
N SER A 41 8.57 -5.20 6.66
CA SER A 41 9.71 -4.29 6.67
C SER A 41 10.77 -4.69 7.68
N TYR A 42 10.37 -5.13 8.88
CA TYR A 42 11.30 -5.59 9.91
C TYR A 42 12.04 -6.86 9.50
N VAL A 43 11.34 -7.89 9.04
CA VAL A 43 11.94 -9.15 8.59
C VAL A 43 12.91 -8.91 7.43
N MET A 44 12.56 -8.00 6.50
CA MET A 44 13.40 -7.64 5.35
C MET A 44 14.66 -6.83 5.74
N CYS A 45 14.78 -6.33 6.98
CA CYS A 45 16.05 -5.80 7.48
C CYS A 45 17.11 -6.90 7.66
N ASN A 46 16.72 -8.18 7.71
CA ASN A 46 17.66 -9.28 7.66
C ASN A 46 18.19 -9.46 6.23
N ARG A 47 19.48 -9.13 6.04
CA ARG A 47 20.14 -9.15 4.71
C ARG A 47 20.07 -10.50 4.01
N GLN A 48 20.21 -11.58 4.76
CA GLN A 48 20.14 -12.93 4.18
C GLN A 48 18.74 -13.23 3.69
N ILE A 49 17.72 -13.03 4.52
CA ILE A 49 16.32 -13.25 4.16
C ILE A 49 15.95 -12.38 2.95
N CYS A 50 16.34 -11.10 2.97
CA CYS A 50 16.06 -10.18 1.88
C CYS A 50 16.72 -10.61 0.57
N THR A 51 18.01 -11.02 0.61
CA THR A 51 18.73 -11.53 -0.56
C THR A 51 18.08 -12.80 -1.11
N GLU A 52 17.75 -13.76 -0.25
CA GLU A 52 17.11 -15.01 -0.65
C GLU A 52 15.71 -14.79 -1.21
N LEU A 53 14.93 -13.85 -0.62
CA LEU A 53 13.64 -13.44 -1.16
C LEU A 53 13.77 -12.88 -2.56
N LEU A 54 14.64 -11.89 -2.77
CA LEU A 54 14.87 -11.31 -4.09
C LEU A 54 15.34 -12.35 -5.10
N GLN A 55 16.25 -13.24 -4.71
CA GLN A 55 16.73 -14.31 -5.59
C GLN A 55 15.61 -15.30 -5.95
N CYS A 56 14.68 -15.56 -5.04
CA CYS A 56 13.49 -16.39 -5.31
C CYS A 56 12.50 -15.70 -6.26
N LEU A 57 12.27 -14.39 -6.07
CA LEU A 57 11.38 -13.58 -6.92
C LEU A 57 11.98 -13.34 -8.32
N LEU A 58 13.30 -13.22 -8.43
CA LEU A 58 14.04 -12.86 -9.63
C LEU A 58 15.14 -13.89 -9.93
N PRO A 59 14.80 -15.14 -10.28
CA PRO A 59 15.79 -16.22 -10.41
C PRO A 59 16.81 -15.96 -11.52
N GLU A 60 16.47 -15.16 -12.53
CA GLU A 60 17.36 -14.83 -13.65
C GLU A 60 18.34 -13.69 -13.32
N HIS A 61 18.09 -12.96 -12.23
CA HIS A 61 18.95 -11.88 -11.77
C HIS A 61 19.88 -12.38 -10.67
N LYS A 62 21.18 -12.20 -10.86
CA LYS A 62 22.14 -12.48 -9.78
C LYS A 62 22.14 -11.32 -8.82
N ILE A 63 21.46 -11.48 -7.71
CA ILE A 63 21.44 -10.49 -6.63
C ILE A 63 22.84 -10.43 -6.01
N SER A 64 23.44 -9.25 -6.04
CA SER A 64 24.72 -8.97 -5.44
C SER A 64 24.57 -8.79 -3.92
N ARG A 65 25.69 -8.54 -3.23
CA ARG A 65 25.66 -8.25 -1.80
C ARG A 65 24.81 -7.00 -1.55
N ILE A 66 23.76 -7.12 -0.75
CA ILE A 66 22.94 -5.98 -0.32
C ILE A 66 23.74 -5.18 0.71
N GLU A 67 23.90 -3.89 0.45
CA GLU A 67 24.50 -2.94 1.37
C GLU A 67 23.41 -2.02 1.92
N TYR A 68 23.27 -1.96 3.24
CA TYR A 68 22.41 -1.00 3.91
C TYR A 68 23.25 0.20 4.31
N TYR A 69 22.70 1.39 4.08
CA TYR A 69 23.34 2.64 4.48
C TYR A 69 22.51 3.29 5.57
N GLU A 70 23.14 3.62 6.69
CA GLU A 70 22.55 4.50 7.68
C GLU A 70 22.83 5.95 7.28
N LEU A 71 21.78 6.79 7.31
CA LEU A 71 21.96 8.23 7.22
C LEU A 71 22.47 8.72 8.56
N GLY A 72 23.72 9.20 8.63
CA GLY A 72 24.25 9.87 9.80
C GLY A 72 23.46 11.16 10.10
N GLU A 73 23.56 11.67 11.32
CA GLU A 73 22.91 12.93 11.74
C GLU A 73 23.30 14.13 10.86
N ASP A 74 24.41 14.02 10.15
CA ASP A 74 24.95 15.01 9.20
C ASP A 74 24.46 14.80 7.76
N GLY A 75 23.57 13.83 7.52
CA GLY A 75 23.05 13.48 6.19
C GLY A 75 24.04 12.70 5.32
N THR A 76 25.18 12.24 5.89
CA THR A 76 26.12 11.38 5.16
C THR A 76 25.69 9.92 5.25
N GLU A 77 25.74 9.20 4.13
CA GLU A 77 25.53 7.76 4.07
C GLU A 77 26.77 7.06 4.66
N ARG A 78 26.57 6.24 5.68
CA ARG A 78 27.62 5.39 6.25
C ARG A 78 27.24 3.94 6.08
N PRO A 79 28.18 3.05 5.70
CA PRO A 79 27.89 1.62 5.69
C PRO A 79 27.60 1.17 7.12
N GLU A 80 26.50 0.43 7.28
CA GLU A 80 26.10 -0.12 8.57
C GLU A 80 27.13 -1.14 9.09
N ASP A 81 27.42 -1.10 10.37
CA ASP A 81 28.31 -2.07 11.00
C ASP A 81 27.70 -3.49 10.92
N SER A 82 28.38 -4.37 10.18
CA SER A 82 27.94 -5.73 9.85
C SER A 82 27.85 -6.69 11.04
N SER A 83 28.15 -6.23 12.27
CA SER A 83 28.10 -7.05 13.48
C SER A 83 26.69 -7.20 14.05
N ASN A 84 25.74 -6.36 13.66
CA ASN A 84 24.36 -6.41 14.12
C ASN A 84 23.46 -7.04 13.04
N ARG A 85 22.99 -8.28 13.24
CA ARG A 85 22.10 -8.99 12.32
C ARG A 85 20.73 -8.34 12.17
N TYR A 86 20.34 -7.58 13.16
CA TYR A 86 19.12 -6.76 13.19
C TYR A 86 19.57 -5.37 13.64
N ALA A 87 19.76 -4.44 12.71
CA ALA A 87 19.82 -3.05 13.10
C ALA A 87 18.51 -2.74 13.80
N PRO A 88 18.52 -2.30 15.08
CA PRO A 88 17.28 -1.85 15.68
C PRO A 88 16.75 -0.74 14.76
N LEU A 89 15.48 -0.82 14.39
CA LEU A 89 14.76 0.31 13.84
C LEU A 89 14.96 1.45 14.83
N LYS A 90 16.03 2.26 14.64
CA LYS A 90 16.24 3.43 15.46
C LYS A 90 15.01 4.29 15.32
N ILE A 91 14.46 4.68 16.46
CA ILE A 91 13.28 5.56 16.59
C ILE A 91 13.42 6.85 15.76
N ASP A 92 14.61 7.21 15.30
CA ASP A 92 14.90 8.31 14.37
C ASP A 92 14.35 8.10 12.95
N THR A 93 14.10 6.86 12.52
CA THR A 93 13.28 6.62 11.33
C THR A 93 11.86 7.17 11.50
N GLN A 94 11.36 7.30 12.72
CA GLN A 94 10.06 7.95 12.97
C GLN A 94 10.10 9.45 12.71
N LYS A 95 11.20 10.14 12.89
CA LYS A 95 11.32 11.57 12.56
C LYS A 95 11.38 11.77 11.05
N ALA A 96 12.15 10.94 10.35
CA ALA A 96 12.15 10.90 8.89
C ALA A 96 10.79 10.42 8.34
N LEU A 97 10.14 9.46 8.99
CA LEU A 97 8.77 9.02 8.68
C LEU A 97 7.76 10.14 8.95
N ALA A 98 7.85 10.87 10.06
CA ALA A 98 6.94 11.98 10.39
C ALA A 98 7.13 13.18 9.44
N GLU A 99 8.34 13.49 9.01
CA GLU A 99 8.60 14.53 8.00
C GLU A 99 8.16 14.10 6.59
N ALA A 100 8.29 12.82 6.23
CA ALA A 100 7.74 12.25 5.01
C ALA A 100 6.20 12.23 5.00
N PHE A 101 5.54 12.03 6.15
CA PHE A 101 4.08 12.11 6.28
C PHE A 101 3.53 13.52 6.03
N ASN A 102 4.25 14.59 6.39
CA ASN A 102 3.81 15.97 6.19
C ASN A 102 3.94 16.49 4.76
N LYS A 103 4.77 15.86 3.94
CA LYS A 103 4.95 16.19 2.51
C LYS A 103 4.56 14.96 1.72
N ARG A 104 3.34 14.61 1.45
CA ARG A 104 2.95 13.48 0.56
C ARG A 104 4.14 12.56 0.17
N GLY A 105 4.92 12.14 1.18
CA GLY A 105 6.11 11.34 1.01
C GLY A 105 5.71 9.96 0.49
N VAL A 106 6.37 9.51 -0.55
CA VAL A 106 6.30 8.12 -0.99
C VAL A 106 7.03 7.32 0.08
N ARG A 107 6.31 6.47 0.81
CA ARG A 107 6.93 5.46 1.67
C ARG A 107 7.10 4.20 0.83
N LEU A 108 8.30 3.69 0.79
CA LEU A 108 8.63 2.37 0.24
C LEU A 108 8.73 1.39 1.41
N ASP A 109 8.09 0.22 1.31
CA ASP A 109 8.12 -0.74 2.40
C ASP A 109 9.55 -1.28 2.58
N VAL A 110 10.19 -1.69 1.49
CA VAL A 110 11.58 -2.17 1.50
C VAL A 110 12.30 -1.64 0.27
N TYR A 111 13.26 -0.75 0.49
CA TYR A 111 14.14 -0.22 -0.56
C TYR A 111 15.52 -0.89 -0.45
N ILE A 112 15.99 -1.46 -1.54
CA ILE A 112 17.21 -2.26 -1.58
C ILE A 112 18.08 -1.79 -2.74
N ASP A 113 19.35 -1.58 -2.47
CA ASP A 113 20.38 -1.28 -3.45
C ASP A 113 21.48 -2.34 -3.36
N ASP A 114 21.71 -3.10 -4.43
CA ASP A 114 22.77 -4.12 -4.48
C ASP A 114 24.03 -3.63 -5.22
N GLY A 115 24.11 -2.33 -5.48
CA GLY A 115 25.21 -1.69 -6.22
C GLY A 115 25.10 -1.82 -7.74
N LYS A 116 24.25 -2.71 -8.25
CA LYS A 116 24.01 -2.93 -9.68
C LYS A 116 22.58 -2.59 -10.09
N SER A 117 21.64 -2.84 -9.20
CA SER A 117 20.22 -2.63 -9.42
C SER A 117 19.57 -2.11 -8.14
N VAL A 118 18.41 -1.50 -8.30
CA VAL A 118 17.61 -0.99 -7.18
C VAL A 118 16.26 -1.68 -7.16
N TYR A 119 15.84 -2.10 -6.00
CA TYR A 119 14.59 -2.85 -5.79
C TYR A 119 13.73 -2.12 -4.76
N ASN A 120 12.44 -2.04 -5.04
CA ASN A 120 11.42 -1.73 -4.05
C ASN A 120 10.46 -2.92 -3.96
N VAL A 121 10.32 -3.50 -2.77
CA VAL A 121 9.41 -4.63 -2.53
C VAL A 121 8.31 -4.19 -1.59
N GLU A 122 7.06 -4.42 -2.00
CA GLU A 122 5.84 -3.99 -1.32
C GLU A 122 4.93 -5.19 -1.04
N MET A 123 4.48 -5.35 0.19
CA MET A 123 3.43 -6.30 0.54
C MET A 123 2.04 -5.66 0.39
N GLN A 124 1.12 -6.32 -0.30
CA GLN A 124 -0.22 -5.80 -0.54
C GLN A 124 -1.30 -6.83 -0.17
N THR A 125 -2.00 -6.58 0.91
CA THR A 125 -3.06 -7.47 1.42
C THR A 125 -4.47 -7.03 1.02
N THR A 126 -4.63 -5.81 0.53
CA THR A 126 -5.94 -5.25 0.18
C THR A 126 -5.92 -4.71 -1.26
N LYS A 127 -6.93 -5.11 -2.05
CA LYS A 127 -7.10 -4.61 -3.42
C LYS A 127 -7.54 -3.15 -3.40
N GLN A 128 -6.61 -2.24 -3.70
CA GLN A 128 -6.86 -0.81 -3.76
C GLN A 128 -6.84 -0.32 -5.22
N SER A 129 -7.65 0.69 -5.51
CA SER A 129 -7.62 1.35 -6.81
C SER A 129 -6.31 2.12 -7.01
N GLY A 130 -5.77 2.11 -8.22
CA GLY A 130 -4.61 2.92 -8.58
C GLY A 130 -3.26 2.27 -8.32
N LEU A 131 -3.18 0.96 -8.05
CA LEU A 131 -1.94 0.22 -7.82
C LEU A 131 -0.90 0.45 -8.96
N SER A 132 -1.33 0.41 -10.22
CA SER A 132 -0.45 0.68 -11.38
C SER A 132 0.09 2.12 -11.38
N LYS A 133 -0.70 3.10 -10.90
CA LYS A 133 -0.23 4.49 -10.79
C LYS A 133 0.72 4.66 -9.62
N ARG A 134 0.52 3.89 -8.54
CA ARG A 134 1.42 3.84 -7.39
C ARG A 134 2.78 3.26 -7.82
N ALA A 135 2.78 2.17 -8.59
CA ALA A 135 4.00 1.61 -9.16
C ALA A 135 4.80 2.63 -9.98
N ARG A 136 4.10 3.45 -10.80
CA ARG A 136 4.74 4.54 -11.54
C ARG A 136 5.34 5.62 -10.63
N LEU A 137 4.66 5.96 -9.54
CA LEU A 137 5.15 6.95 -8.57
C LEU A 137 6.37 6.43 -7.82
N TYR A 138 6.38 5.15 -7.46
CA TYR A 138 7.53 4.50 -6.82
C TYR A 138 8.74 4.46 -7.75
N GLN A 139 8.52 4.12 -9.02
CA GLN A 139 9.57 4.19 -10.03
C GLN A 139 10.21 5.57 -10.11
N ALA A 140 9.39 6.62 -10.22
CA ALA A 140 9.88 7.99 -10.27
C ALA A 140 10.67 8.39 -9.01
N HIS A 141 10.26 7.88 -7.84
CA HIS A 141 10.97 8.12 -6.59
C HIS A 141 12.33 7.42 -6.57
N ILE A 142 12.41 6.17 -7.03
CA ILE A 142 13.66 5.44 -7.19
C ILE A 142 14.61 6.20 -8.11
N ASP A 143 14.14 6.62 -9.28
CA ASP A 143 14.97 7.27 -10.31
C ASP A 143 15.54 8.61 -9.81
N ILE A 144 14.71 9.42 -9.13
CA ILE A 144 15.15 10.69 -8.53
C ILE A 144 16.24 10.47 -7.47
N ASN A 145 16.14 9.40 -6.68
CA ASN A 145 17.10 9.10 -5.62
C ASN A 145 18.41 8.51 -6.16
N GLN A 146 18.40 7.90 -7.33
CA GLN A 146 19.60 7.35 -7.95
C GLN A 146 20.56 8.41 -8.51
N LEU A 147 20.04 9.53 -9.01
CA LEU A 147 20.85 10.55 -9.67
C LEU A 147 21.04 11.78 -8.80
N ARG A 148 22.30 12.17 -8.62
CA ARG A 148 22.69 13.44 -8.02
C ARG A 148 22.82 14.51 -9.11
N ARG A 149 22.79 15.79 -8.71
CA ARG A 149 22.97 16.90 -9.63
C ARG A 149 24.32 16.81 -10.35
N GLY A 150 24.29 16.78 -11.67
CA GLY A 150 25.48 16.71 -12.51
C GLY A 150 25.88 15.32 -12.99
N GLN A 151 25.16 14.27 -12.57
CA GLN A 151 25.33 12.91 -13.09
C GLN A 151 24.62 12.75 -14.45
N TYR A 152 25.09 11.80 -15.25
CA TYR A 152 24.50 11.46 -16.55
C TYR A 152 23.35 10.48 -16.40
N TYR A 153 22.38 10.53 -17.32
CA TYR A 153 21.23 9.60 -17.30
C TYR A 153 21.62 8.14 -17.50
N ASP A 154 22.75 7.89 -18.19
CA ASP A 154 23.30 6.54 -18.38
C ASP A 154 23.82 5.89 -17.07
N GLU A 155 23.90 6.67 -15.99
CA GLU A 155 24.24 6.18 -14.64
C GLU A 155 23.03 5.63 -13.88
N LEU A 156 21.80 5.78 -14.43
CA LEU A 156 20.61 5.11 -13.89
C LEU A 156 20.79 3.59 -14.03
N ARG A 157 20.66 2.92 -12.92
CA ARG A 157 20.77 1.46 -12.87
C ARG A 157 19.40 0.83 -13.05
N PRO A 158 19.33 -0.45 -13.50
CA PRO A 158 18.09 -1.20 -13.55
C PRO A 158 17.30 -1.10 -12.25
N SER A 159 16.00 -0.91 -12.33
CA SER A 159 15.14 -0.70 -11.18
C SER A 159 13.89 -1.57 -11.24
N PHE A 160 13.53 -2.13 -10.08
CA PHE A 160 12.46 -3.10 -9.95
C PHE A 160 11.46 -2.63 -8.89
N VAL A 161 10.23 -2.34 -9.31
CA VAL A 161 9.12 -2.10 -8.39
C VAL A 161 8.31 -3.40 -8.31
N ILE A 162 8.38 -4.06 -7.18
CA ILE A 162 7.85 -5.40 -6.93
C ILE A 162 6.70 -5.31 -5.93
N PHE A 163 5.54 -5.82 -6.32
CA PHE A 163 4.39 -5.99 -5.42
C PHE A 163 4.13 -7.48 -5.19
N ILE A 164 4.03 -7.89 -3.94
CA ILE A 164 3.54 -9.21 -3.54
C ILE A 164 2.10 -9.02 -3.07
N CYS A 165 1.14 -9.51 -3.85
CA CYS A 165 -0.30 -9.29 -3.63
C CYS A 165 -0.96 -10.57 -3.13
N THR A 166 -1.72 -10.50 -2.03
CA THR A 166 -2.55 -11.62 -1.56
C THR A 166 -3.87 -11.74 -2.32
N PHE A 167 -4.02 -10.98 -3.38
CA PHE A 167 -5.16 -10.95 -4.30
C PHE A 167 -4.64 -10.85 -5.74
N ASP A 168 -5.50 -11.17 -6.71
CA ASP A 168 -5.16 -10.97 -8.11
C ASP A 168 -5.30 -9.48 -8.49
N PRO A 169 -4.20 -8.79 -8.81
CA PRO A 169 -4.23 -7.36 -9.14
C PRO A 169 -4.86 -7.04 -10.50
N PHE A 170 -4.93 -8.02 -11.41
CA PHE A 170 -5.41 -7.83 -12.79
C PHE A 170 -6.51 -8.81 -13.21
N ASP A 171 -6.98 -9.66 -12.31
CA ASP A 171 -8.09 -10.60 -12.47
C ASP A 171 -7.89 -11.63 -13.62
N GLU A 172 -6.64 -11.98 -13.95
CA GLU A 172 -6.30 -12.98 -14.99
C GLU A 172 -5.79 -14.32 -14.42
N GLY A 173 -5.67 -14.45 -13.10
CA GLY A 173 -5.26 -15.66 -12.40
C GLY A 173 -3.78 -16.02 -12.54
N ARG A 174 -2.93 -15.12 -13.02
CA ARG A 174 -1.51 -15.41 -13.18
C ARG A 174 -0.76 -15.29 -11.86
N TYR A 175 0.32 -16.08 -11.71
CA TYR A 175 1.26 -15.95 -10.59
C TYR A 175 2.09 -14.67 -10.66
N LEU A 176 2.46 -14.25 -11.88
CA LEU A 176 3.31 -13.10 -12.14
C LEU A 176 2.78 -12.30 -13.31
N TYR A 177 2.74 -10.99 -13.12
CA TYR A 177 2.53 -9.98 -14.15
C TYR A 177 3.76 -9.09 -14.23
N SER A 178 4.44 -9.11 -15.37
CA SER A 178 5.64 -8.32 -15.65
C SER A 178 5.33 -7.22 -16.64
N PHE A 179 5.68 -5.99 -16.31
CA PHE A 179 5.47 -4.83 -17.17
C PHE A 179 6.78 -4.15 -17.45
N ARG A 180 6.96 -3.78 -18.72
CA ARG A 180 8.06 -2.96 -19.24
C ARG A 180 7.53 -2.06 -20.36
N ASN A 181 8.32 -1.04 -20.71
CA ASN A 181 7.94 -0.11 -21.76
C ASN A 181 8.29 -0.70 -23.13
N VAL A 182 7.31 -0.69 -24.04
CA VAL A 182 7.46 -1.20 -25.41
C VAL A 182 6.98 -0.17 -26.42
N CYS A 183 7.64 -0.11 -27.58
CA CYS A 183 7.18 0.65 -28.73
C CYS A 183 5.92 -0.01 -29.30
N ARG A 184 4.82 0.72 -29.36
CA ARG A 184 3.54 0.19 -29.82
C ARG A 184 3.57 -0.23 -31.30
N GLU A 185 4.34 0.49 -32.11
CA GLU A 185 4.42 0.30 -33.56
C GLU A 185 5.26 -0.89 -33.96
N THR A 186 6.32 -1.20 -33.19
CA THR A 186 7.29 -2.25 -33.52
C THR A 186 7.29 -3.42 -32.58
N GLY A 187 6.74 -3.27 -31.36
CA GLY A 187 6.85 -4.24 -30.27
C GLY A 187 8.22 -4.27 -29.60
N ALA A 188 9.18 -3.45 -30.04
CA ALA A 188 10.50 -3.38 -29.44
C ALA A 188 10.46 -2.80 -28.03
N GLU A 189 11.28 -3.31 -27.13
CA GLU A 189 11.44 -2.76 -25.80
C GLU A 189 12.13 -1.39 -25.85
N LEU A 190 11.74 -0.47 -24.97
CA LEU A 190 12.38 0.84 -24.86
C LEU A 190 13.82 0.74 -24.36
N GLY A 191 14.12 -0.28 -23.53
CA GLY A 191 15.45 -0.49 -22.95
C GLY A 191 15.76 0.48 -21.81
N ASP A 192 14.73 0.99 -21.13
CA ASP A 192 14.85 1.92 -20.00
C ASP A 192 15.13 1.22 -18.66
N GLU A 193 15.24 -0.11 -18.67
CA GLU A 193 15.56 -0.96 -17.51
C GLU A 193 14.68 -0.71 -16.27
N ALA A 194 13.43 -0.23 -16.48
CA ALA A 194 12.46 0.08 -15.44
C ALA A 194 11.34 -0.97 -15.39
N TYR A 195 11.45 -1.91 -14.47
CA TYR A 195 10.57 -3.09 -14.39
C TYR A 195 9.52 -2.93 -13.29
N LYS A 196 8.27 -3.36 -13.56
CA LYS A 196 7.20 -3.46 -12.57
C LYS A 196 6.69 -4.89 -12.54
N LEU A 197 6.78 -5.52 -11.38
CA LEU A 197 6.44 -6.92 -11.18
C LEU A 197 5.35 -7.04 -10.12
N PHE A 198 4.31 -7.80 -10.44
CA PHE A 198 3.21 -8.06 -9.51
C PHE A 198 3.07 -9.56 -9.34
N PHE A 199 3.43 -10.05 -8.17
CA PHE A 199 3.27 -11.43 -7.77
C PHE A 199 1.90 -11.60 -7.11
N ASN A 200 1.14 -12.57 -7.59
CA ASN A 200 -0.16 -12.93 -7.07
C ASN A 200 -0.03 -14.22 -6.27
N THR A 201 -0.15 -14.16 -4.95
CA THR A 201 0.01 -15.32 -4.08
C THR A 201 -1.10 -16.37 -4.27
N ALA A 202 -2.27 -15.96 -4.77
CA ALA A 202 -3.41 -16.81 -5.11
C ALA A 202 -3.43 -17.22 -6.61
N GLY A 203 -2.34 -16.96 -7.35
CA GLY A 203 -2.24 -17.30 -8.77
C GLY A 203 -2.36 -18.80 -9.02
N THR A 204 -2.85 -19.14 -10.21
CA THR A 204 -3.01 -20.53 -10.67
C THR A 204 -2.51 -20.75 -12.09
N ARG A 205 -2.11 -19.68 -12.79
CA ARG A 205 -1.74 -19.69 -14.20
C ARG A 205 -0.33 -19.15 -14.43
N GLY A 206 0.34 -19.70 -15.40
CA GLY A 206 1.71 -19.37 -15.76
C GLY A 206 2.72 -20.31 -15.12
N GLU A 207 3.91 -20.36 -15.73
CA GLU A 207 5.02 -21.18 -15.25
C GLU A 207 5.88 -20.33 -14.30
N ILE A 208 6.16 -20.87 -13.13
CA ILE A 208 7.07 -20.33 -12.13
C ILE A 208 7.84 -21.48 -11.50
N SER A 209 8.98 -21.19 -10.88
CA SER A 209 9.75 -22.21 -10.17
C SER A 209 8.96 -22.78 -8.99
N ASP A 210 9.28 -24.01 -8.60
CA ASP A 210 8.63 -24.65 -7.44
C ASP A 210 8.93 -23.87 -6.15
N SER A 211 10.14 -23.33 -5.99
CA SER A 211 10.51 -22.48 -4.87
C SER A 211 9.66 -21.21 -4.79
N LEU A 212 9.44 -20.52 -5.92
CA LEU A 212 8.59 -19.35 -5.97
C LEU A 212 7.12 -19.71 -5.67
N ARG A 213 6.63 -20.83 -6.21
CA ARG A 213 5.26 -21.29 -5.93
C ARG A 213 5.08 -21.60 -4.43
N GLU A 214 6.06 -22.23 -3.83
CA GLU A 214 6.04 -22.54 -2.39
C GLU A 214 6.07 -21.28 -1.54
N LEU A 215 6.92 -20.32 -1.87
CA LEU A 215 6.98 -19.00 -1.23
C LEU A 215 5.64 -18.25 -1.32
N LEU A 216 5.06 -18.17 -2.53
CA LEU A 216 3.78 -17.49 -2.73
C LEU A 216 2.64 -18.15 -1.93
N ARG A 217 2.63 -19.48 -1.83
CA ARG A 217 1.65 -20.20 -0.99
C ARG A 217 1.82 -19.87 0.49
N TYR A 218 3.05 -19.81 0.99
CA TYR A 218 3.32 -19.36 2.35
C TYR A 218 2.82 -17.93 2.57
N MET A 219 3.19 -16.99 1.70
CA MET A 219 2.78 -15.59 1.78
C MET A 219 1.26 -15.40 1.67
N ASN A 220 0.54 -16.33 1.03
CA ASN A 220 -0.92 -16.29 0.93
C ASN A 220 -1.60 -16.59 2.26
N ASP A 221 -1.11 -17.59 2.99
CA ASP A 221 -1.70 -18.02 4.27
C ASP A 221 -0.61 -18.55 5.23
N PRO A 222 0.18 -17.65 5.82
CA PRO A 222 1.30 -18.04 6.69
C PRO A 222 0.85 -18.86 7.89
N LYS A 223 -0.31 -18.55 8.47
CA LYS A 223 -0.82 -19.20 9.69
C LYS A 223 -1.15 -20.69 9.50
N ASN A 224 -1.64 -21.06 8.33
CA ASN A 224 -2.02 -22.43 8.02
C ASN A 224 -0.96 -23.18 7.19
N TYR A 225 0.15 -22.53 6.87
CA TYR A 225 1.22 -23.14 6.09
C TYR A 225 2.06 -24.08 6.96
N PRO A 226 2.31 -25.33 6.52
CA PRO A 226 3.06 -26.30 7.31
C PRO A 226 4.58 -26.06 7.24
N VAL A 227 5.09 -25.00 7.88
CA VAL A 227 6.49 -24.57 7.83
C VAL A 227 7.48 -25.71 8.14
N ALA A 228 7.18 -26.58 9.09
CA ALA A 228 8.03 -27.71 9.45
C ALA A 228 8.26 -28.70 8.28
N LYS A 229 7.38 -28.70 7.26
CA LYS A 229 7.44 -29.59 6.10
C LYS A 229 7.99 -28.93 4.84
N THR A 230 8.29 -27.63 4.91
CA THR A 230 8.79 -26.92 3.72
C THR A 230 10.16 -27.40 3.28
N GLY A 231 10.34 -27.54 1.97
CA GLY A 231 11.63 -27.78 1.33
C GLY A 231 12.45 -26.49 1.14
N LEU A 232 11.85 -25.30 1.35
CA LEU A 232 12.48 -24.02 1.10
C LEU A 232 12.99 -23.39 2.42
N PRO A 233 14.30 -23.35 2.67
CA PRO A 233 14.88 -22.80 3.90
C PRO A 233 14.46 -21.36 4.18
N LEU A 234 14.32 -20.53 3.14
CA LEU A 234 13.86 -19.16 3.21
C LEU A 234 12.56 -19.01 4.02
N ILE A 235 11.59 -19.90 3.81
CA ILE A 235 10.31 -19.84 4.54
C ILE A 235 10.52 -20.04 6.03
N ARG A 236 11.40 -20.98 6.42
CA ARG A 236 11.72 -21.20 7.84
C ARG A 236 12.38 -19.96 8.45
N SER A 237 13.36 -19.38 7.73
CA SER A 237 14.05 -18.18 8.19
C SER A 237 13.10 -16.99 8.35
N ILE A 238 12.11 -16.84 7.45
CA ILE A 238 11.08 -15.80 7.57
C ILE A 238 10.20 -16.06 8.79
N ASP A 239 9.72 -17.28 8.97
CA ASP A 239 8.83 -17.66 10.07
C ASP A 239 9.51 -17.49 11.43
N GLU A 240 10.75 -17.96 11.56
CA GLU A 240 11.59 -17.75 12.74
C GLU A 240 11.80 -16.26 13.05
N ALA A 241 12.06 -15.43 12.03
CA ALA A 241 12.24 -13.99 12.20
C ALA A 241 10.93 -13.29 12.64
N VAL A 242 9.78 -13.75 12.17
CA VAL A 242 8.46 -13.27 12.62
C VAL A 242 8.24 -13.61 14.10
N ASP A 243 8.57 -14.84 14.52
CA ASP A 243 8.42 -15.25 15.90
C ASP A 243 9.40 -14.52 16.83
N GLU A 244 10.66 -14.34 16.41
CA GLU A 244 11.66 -13.54 17.14
C GLU A 244 11.20 -12.07 17.30
N ALA A 245 10.62 -11.46 16.26
CA ALA A 245 10.07 -10.11 16.33
C ALA A 245 8.96 -10.00 17.37
N LYS A 246 8.03 -10.95 17.40
CA LYS A 246 6.94 -10.97 18.39
C LYS A 246 7.41 -11.13 19.84
N MET A 247 8.55 -11.76 20.06
CA MET A 247 9.19 -11.91 21.38
C MET A 247 10.03 -10.70 21.78
N ASN A 248 10.37 -9.83 20.85
CA ASN A 248 11.22 -8.67 21.08
C ASN A 248 10.40 -7.49 21.60
N ASP A 249 10.71 -7.01 22.81
CA ASP A 249 9.98 -5.93 23.48
C ASP A 249 10.10 -4.59 22.73
N ASP A 250 11.26 -4.29 22.14
CA ASP A 250 11.47 -3.05 21.38
C ASP A 250 10.63 -3.05 20.10
N TRP A 251 10.56 -4.20 19.40
CA TRP A 251 9.71 -4.35 18.25
C TRP A 251 8.23 -4.20 18.62
N ARG A 252 7.78 -4.86 19.69
CA ARG A 252 6.40 -4.77 20.19
C ARG A 252 6.02 -3.32 20.50
N HIS A 253 6.91 -2.59 21.16
CA HIS A 253 6.68 -1.18 21.48
C HIS A 253 6.61 -0.32 20.21
N ALA A 254 7.53 -0.49 19.26
CA ALA A 254 7.54 0.21 17.99
C ALA A 254 6.28 -0.10 17.16
N PHE A 255 5.83 -1.36 17.13
CA PHE A 255 4.61 -1.77 16.46
C PHE A 255 3.36 -1.10 17.06
N MET A 256 3.24 -1.04 18.39
CA MET A 256 2.14 -0.35 19.04
C MET A 256 2.09 1.14 18.67
N ILE A 257 3.23 1.82 18.68
CA ILE A 257 3.31 3.23 18.27
C ILE A 257 2.91 3.39 16.80
N TYR A 258 3.38 2.50 15.93
CA TYR A 258 3.02 2.48 14.51
C TYR A 258 1.50 2.35 14.32
N GLN A 259 0.85 1.43 15.03
CA GLN A 259 -0.59 1.23 14.97
C GLN A 259 -1.38 2.47 15.46
N ILE A 260 -0.93 3.13 16.53
CA ILE A 260 -1.54 4.37 17.00
C ILE A 260 -1.49 5.45 15.91
N HIS A 261 -0.35 5.61 15.23
CA HIS A 261 -0.22 6.58 14.14
C HIS A 261 -1.11 6.25 12.95
N GLN A 262 -1.27 4.96 12.60
CA GLN A 262 -2.17 4.51 11.54
C GLN A 262 -3.63 4.85 11.88
N MET A 263 -4.08 4.53 13.09
CA MET A 263 -5.43 4.84 13.56
C MET A 263 -5.71 6.35 13.56
N ASP A 264 -4.75 7.17 13.96
CA ASP A 264 -4.88 8.63 13.95
C ASP A 264 -4.92 9.19 12.51
N ALA A 265 -4.17 8.59 11.59
CA ALA A 265 -4.20 8.96 10.18
C ALA A 265 -5.56 8.61 9.54
N GLU A 266 -6.11 7.45 9.86
CA GLU A 266 -7.42 7.00 9.41
C GLU A 266 -8.54 7.92 9.95
N LYS A 267 -8.55 8.19 11.25
CA LYS A 267 -9.52 9.13 11.87
C LYS A 267 -9.48 10.50 11.20
N ARG A 268 -8.28 11.03 10.96
CA ARG A 268 -8.12 12.30 10.22
C ARG A 268 -8.64 12.20 8.79
N GLY A 269 -8.38 11.08 8.12
CA GLY A 269 -8.87 10.82 6.75
C GLY A 269 -10.40 10.82 6.70
N ILE A 270 -11.06 10.13 7.62
CA ILE A 270 -12.52 10.09 7.75
C ILE A 270 -13.09 11.50 7.98
N ALA A 271 -12.57 12.24 8.95
CA ALA A 271 -13.03 13.60 9.24
C ALA A 271 -12.89 14.57 8.06
N ILE A 272 -11.77 14.46 7.30
CA ILE A 272 -11.58 15.24 6.07
C ILE A 272 -12.59 14.80 4.99
N GLY A 273 -12.85 13.49 4.87
CA GLY A 273 -13.81 12.92 3.93
C GLY A 273 -15.22 13.42 4.19
N GLU A 274 -15.68 13.36 5.43
CA GLU A 274 -16.99 13.84 5.89
C GLU A 274 -17.18 15.34 5.60
N LYS A 275 -16.20 16.15 5.99
CA LYS A 275 -16.25 17.61 5.73
C LYS A 275 -16.27 17.96 4.24
N ARG A 276 -15.57 17.16 3.39
CA ARG A 276 -15.62 17.33 1.94
C ARG A 276 -16.96 16.85 1.36
N GLY A 277 -17.51 15.76 1.89
CA GLY A 277 -18.81 15.23 1.52
C GLY A 277 -19.93 16.20 1.82
N GLU A 278 -19.95 16.76 3.02
CA GLU A 278 -20.91 17.79 3.45
C GLU A 278 -20.87 19.01 2.53
N LYS A 279 -19.69 19.59 2.30
CA LYS A 279 -19.54 20.74 1.39
C LYS A 279 -20.03 20.44 -0.03
N ARG A 280 -19.72 19.25 -0.56
CA ARG A 280 -20.22 18.85 -1.87
C ARG A 280 -21.74 18.65 -1.88
N GLY A 281 -22.28 18.06 -0.82
CA GLY A 281 -23.73 17.87 -0.64
C GLY A 281 -24.49 19.19 -0.66
N ILE A 282 -24.02 20.18 0.11
CA ILE A 282 -24.59 21.53 0.14
C ILE A 282 -24.57 22.16 -1.26
N ALA A 283 -23.40 22.20 -1.92
CA ALA A 283 -23.26 22.81 -3.26
C ALA A 283 -24.14 22.13 -4.33
N ILE A 284 -24.28 20.82 -4.26
CA ILE A 284 -25.20 20.08 -5.17
C ILE A 284 -26.66 20.38 -4.84
N GLY A 285 -27.00 20.47 -3.54
CA GLY A 285 -28.34 20.82 -3.06
C GLY A 285 -28.77 22.21 -3.52
N GLU A 286 -27.93 23.21 -3.32
CA GLU A 286 -28.14 24.59 -3.77
C GLU A 286 -28.38 24.66 -5.28
N LYS A 287 -27.49 24.05 -6.08
CA LYS A 287 -27.61 24.03 -7.55
C LYS A 287 -28.87 23.31 -8.04
N ARG A 288 -29.30 22.26 -7.35
CA ARG A 288 -30.56 21.57 -7.65
C ARG A 288 -31.78 22.39 -7.24
N GLY A 289 -31.71 23.06 -6.09
CA GLY A 289 -32.74 23.96 -5.60
C GLY A 289 -32.96 25.17 -6.54
N GLU A 290 -31.88 25.79 -6.97
CA GLU A 290 -31.90 26.88 -7.94
C GLU A 290 -32.56 26.48 -9.26
N LYS A 291 -32.11 25.35 -9.85
CA LYS A 291 -32.72 24.82 -11.07
C LYS A 291 -34.23 24.50 -10.95
N ARG A 292 -34.63 23.93 -9.80
CA ARG A 292 -36.06 23.66 -9.53
C ARG A 292 -36.85 24.96 -9.37
N GLY A 293 -36.28 25.93 -8.65
CA GLY A 293 -36.90 27.26 -8.47
C GLY A 293 -37.15 27.96 -9.79
N ILE A 294 -36.13 28.00 -10.67
CA ILE A 294 -36.28 28.58 -12.04
C ILE A 294 -37.35 27.84 -12.84
N THR A 295 -37.41 26.51 -12.77
CA THR A 295 -38.39 25.71 -13.52
C THR A 295 -39.81 25.94 -13.00
N ILE A 296 -39.99 26.05 -11.68
CA ILE A 296 -41.30 26.34 -11.05
C ILE A 296 -41.74 27.75 -11.37
N GLY A 297 -40.81 28.73 -11.24
CA GLY A 297 -41.11 30.13 -11.58
C GLY A 297 -41.55 30.32 -13.03
N ALA A 298 -40.85 29.70 -13.99
CA ALA A 298 -41.21 29.75 -15.39
C ALA A 298 -42.57 29.07 -15.70
N LYS A 299 -42.94 28.03 -14.95
CA LYS A 299 -44.26 27.39 -15.09
C LYS A 299 -45.38 28.29 -14.53
N GLN A 300 -45.10 28.93 -13.38
CA GLN A 300 -46.06 29.85 -12.74
C GLN A 300 -46.35 31.09 -13.61
N GLU A 301 -45.30 31.69 -14.17
CA GLU A 301 -45.39 32.83 -15.08
C GLU A 301 -46.23 32.51 -16.33
N LYS A 302 -46.02 31.30 -16.93
CA LYS A 302 -46.86 30.83 -18.06
C LYS A 302 -48.31 30.67 -17.68
N LEU A 303 -48.61 30.18 -16.46
CA LEU A 303 -49.98 30.00 -15.98
C LEU A 303 -50.68 31.35 -15.70
N ASP A 304 -49.93 32.28 -15.15
CA ASP A 304 -50.45 33.63 -14.80
C ASP A 304 -50.69 34.45 -16.09
N ASN A 305 -49.81 34.36 -17.08
CA ASN A 305 -50.00 34.93 -18.41
C ASN A 305 -51.21 34.34 -19.16
N ALA A 306 -51.46 33.02 -19.06
CA ALA A 306 -52.63 32.38 -19.64
C ALA A 306 -53.95 32.79 -18.96
N LYS A 307 -53.96 33.06 -17.65
CA LYS A 307 -55.15 33.56 -16.92
C LYS A 307 -55.47 35.02 -17.18
N GLY A 308 -54.48 35.83 -17.55
CA GLY A 308 -54.68 37.23 -17.91
C GLY A 308 -55.17 37.49 -19.31
N MET A 309 -55.27 36.44 -20.15
CA MET A 309 -55.79 36.50 -21.53
C MET A 309 -57.26 36.03 -21.67
N LEU A 310 -57.88 35.61 -20.55
CA LEU A 310 -59.30 35.27 -20.45
C LEU A 310 -60.05 36.38 -19.72
#